data_25ac84369d80972d1883524a123eedad
#
_entry.id   25ac84369d80972d1883524a123eedad
#
_cell.length_a   1.000
_cell.length_b   1.000
_cell.length_c   1.000
_cell.angle_alpha   90.00
_cell.angle_beta   90.00
_cell.angle_gamma   90.00
#
_symmetry.space_group_name_H-M   'P 1'
#
loop_
_entity.id
_entity.type
_entity.pdbx_description
1 polymer ?
#
loop_
_entity_poly.entity_id
_entity_poly.type
_entity_poly.pdbx_seq_one_letter_code
_entity_poly.pdbx_strand_id
1 'polypeptide(L)'
;VVFVEFDYGNFSIWHKEADLAILDTKTGKVRRIEEINSKDVDSFHTWSSTGRWMVFSSKRMDGGWARPYFAHFNTTTGRFDKPFVLPQKSPSFYETFMKTYNLPELIISPIKNEGLSKWKL
;
A
#
# COMPACT_ATOMS: atom_id res chain seq x y z
N VAL A 1 1.67 1.58 15.18
CA VAL A 1 2.33 0.66 14.23
C VAL A 1 1.28 0.03 13.35
N VAL A 2 1.52 -0.02 12.04
CA VAL A 2 0.67 -0.77 11.08
C VAL A 2 1.35 -2.09 10.75
N PHE A 3 0.59 -3.14 10.58
CA PHE A 3 1.05 -4.46 10.18
C PHE A 3 -0.01 -5.16 9.33
N VAL A 4 0.38 -6.26 8.67
CA VAL A 4 -0.54 -7.10 7.88
C VAL A 4 -0.98 -8.29 8.74
N GLU A 5 -2.28 -8.54 8.77
CA GLU A 5 -2.91 -9.69 9.41
C GLU A 5 -3.47 -10.62 8.33
N PHE A 6 -3.16 -11.91 8.40
CA PHE A 6 -3.69 -12.95 7.51
C PHE A 6 -3.60 -14.34 8.19
N ASP A 7 -4.33 -15.33 7.68
CA ASP A 7 -4.58 -16.55 8.43
C ASP A 7 -3.35 -17.45 8.62
N TYR A 8 -2.47 -17.57 7.59
CA TYR A 8 -1.33 -18.49 7.66
C TYR A 8 -0.27 -18.22 6.59
N GLY A 9 0.93 -18.73 6.81
CA GLY A 9 2.00 -18.81 5.80
C GLY A 9 2.82 -17.54 5.61
N ASN A 10 3.30 -17.34 4.38
CA ASN A 10 4.14 -16.24 3.97
C ASN A 10 3.51 -15.52 2.77
N PHE A 11 4.08 -14.35 2.38
CA PHE A 11 3.64 -13.60 1.23
C PHE A 11 2.17 -13.20 1.24
N SER A 12 1.80 -12.35 2.17
CA SER A 12 0.43 -11.85 2.39
C SER A 12 -0.29 -11.38 1.12
N ILE A 13 0.43 -10.95 0.08
CA ILE A 13 -0.15 -10.51 -1.20
C ILE A 13 -0.87 -11.64 -1.98
N TRP A 14 -0.68 -12.89 -1.60
CA TRP A 14 -1.38 -14.06 -2.16
C TRP A 14 -2.58 -14.51 -1.34
N HIS A 15 -2.81 -13.88 -0.19
CA HIS A 15 -3.90 -14.18 0.73
C HIS A 15 -4.99 -13.13 0.59
N LYS A 16 -6.13 -13.54 0.03
CA LYS A 16 -7.25 -12.63 -0.24
C LYS A 16 -7.78 -11.97 1.04
N GLU A 17 -7.68 -12.66 2.16
CA GLU A 17 -8.11 -12.24 3.48
C GLU A 17 -7.08 -11.35 4.21
N ALA A 18 -5.93 -11.09 3.60
CA ALA A 18 -4.90 -10.27 4.21
C ALA A 18 -5.33 -8.80 4.27
N ASP A 19 -5.39 -8.29 5.49
CA ASP A 19 -5.82 -6.94 5.83
C ASP A 19 -4.75 -6.17 6.59
N LEU A 20 -4.81 -4.86 6.52
CA LEU A 20 -3.99 -3.97 7.33
C LEU A 20 -4.65 -3.73 8.69
N ALA A 21 -3.86 -3.90 9.75
CA ALA A 21 -4.23 -3.60 11.12
C ALA A 21 -3.30 -2.56 11.74
N ILE A 22 -3.80 -1.81 12.72
CA ILE A 22 -3.04 -0.80 13.43
C ILE A 22 -3.02 -1.09 14.94
N LEU A 23 -1.82 -1.04 15.50
CA LEU A 23 -1.56 -1.10 16.94
C LEU A 23 -1.29 0.32 17.46
N ASP A 24 -2.08 0.76 18.39
CA ASP A 24 -1.76 1.92 19.23
C ASP A 24 -0.77 1.50 20.31
N THR A 25 0.46 1.97 20.21
CA THR A 25 1.55 1.60 21.14
C THR A 25 1.39 2.18 22.56
N LYS A 26 0.55 3.19 22.73
CA LYS A 26 0.29 3.77 24.04
C LYS A 26 -0.73 2.97 24.82
N THR A 27 -1.76 2.48 24.14
CA THR A 27 -2.88 1.76 24.78
C THR A 27 -2.80 0.25 24.61
N GLY A 28 -1.95 -0.26 23.72
CA GLY A 28 -1.86 -1.66 23.33
C GLY A 28 -3.05 -2.16 22.52
N LYS A 29 -3.99 -1.28 22.14
CA LYS A 29 -5.17 -1.67 21.36
C LYS A 29 -4.81 -1.91 19.90
N VAL A 30 -5.33 -3.00 19.36
CA VAL A 30 -5.26 -3.37 17.95
C VAL A 30 -6.65 -3.22 17.33
N ARG A 31 -6.70 -2.73 16.08
CA ARG A 31 -7.91 -2.75 15.25
C ARG A 31 -7.55 -2.98 13.78
N ARG A 32 -8.42 -3.62 13.04
CA ARG A 32 -8.39 -3.60 11.57
C ARG A 32 -8.66 -2.19 11.07
N ILE A 33 -8.05 -1.81 9.94
CA ILE A 33 -8.20 -0.46 9.39
C ILE A 33 -9.33 -0.49 8.35
N GLU A 34 -10.57 -0.55 8.84
CA GLU A 34 -11.78 -0.66 8.01
C GLU A 34 -11.89 0.44 6.95
N GLU A 35 -11.35 1.62 7.22
CA GLU A 35 -11.39 2.76 6.31
C GLU A 35 -10.52 2.58 5.06
N ILE A 36 -9.55 1.67 5.07
CA ILE A 36 -8.64 1.42 3.94
C ILE A 36 -8.65 -0.03 3.44
N ASN A 37 -9.05 -0.99 4.24
CA ASN A 37 -9.15 -2.39 3.82
C ASN A 37 -10.30 -2.59 2.81
N SER A 38 -10.17 -3.60 1.99
CA SER A 38 -11.13 -3.94 0.94
C SER A 38 -11.63 -5.38 1.06
N LYS A 39 -12.34 -5.89 0.05
CA LYS A 39 -12.75 -7.29 -0.03
C LYS A 39 -11.67 -8.20 -0.60
N ASP A 40 -10.55 -7.65 -0.97
CA ASP A 40 -9.41 -8.35 -1.53
C ASP A 40 -8.15 -7.97 -0.77
N VAL A 41 -7.02 -8.61 -1.07
CA VAL A 41 -5.78 -8.41 -0.33
C VAL A 41 -5.35 -6.94 -0.24
N ASP A 42 -5.01 -6.52 0.96
CA ASP A 42 -4.38 -5.24 1.28
C ASP A 42 -3.10 -5.51 2.09
N SER A 43 -1.93 -5.17 1.54
CA SER A 43 -0.64 -5.62 2.08
C SER A 43 0.51 -4.70 1.70
N PHE A 44 1.74 -5.04 2.11
CA PHE A 44 2.99 -4.35 1.75
C PHE A 44 2.92 -2.83 1.89
N HIS A 45 2.70 -2.37 3.10
CA HIS A 45 2.59 -0.94 3.40
C HIS A 45 3.94 -0.30 3.73
N THR A 46 4.07 0.97 3.35
CA THR A 46 5.21 1.83 3.68
C THR A 46 4.73 3.24 4.03
N TRP A 47 5.36 3.85 5.02
CA TRP A 47 5.04 5.19 5.46
C TRP A 47 5.93 6.26 4.82
N SER A 48 5.35 7.43 4.59
CA SER A 48 6.15 8.62 4.31
C SER A 48 6.97 9.04 5.55
N SER A 49 8.07 9.74 5.34
CA SER A 49 8.90 10.28 6.42
C SER A 49 8.15 11.23 7.36
N THR A 50 7.07 11.83 6.89
CA THR A 50 6.19 12.70 7.70
C THR A 50 5.21 11.94 8.59
N GLY A 51 5.05 10.62 8.40
CA GLY A 51 4.05 9.79 9.08
C GLY A 51 2.60 10.13 8.75
N ARG A 52 2.35 10.91 7.69
CA ARG A 52 1.00 11.34 7.29
C ARG A 52 0.46 10.61 6.07
N TRP A 53 1.32 9.98 5.30
CA TRP A 53 0.93 9.23 4.11
C TRP A 53 1.43 7.81 4.20
N MET A 54 0.60 6.91 3.77
CA MET A 54 0.94 5.50 3.62
C MET A 54 0.67 5.07 2.18
N VAL A 55 1.57 4.29 1.61
CA VAL A 55 1.33 3.56 0.37
C VAL A 55 1.29 2.07 0.68
N PHE A 56 0.39 1.34 0.03
CA PHE A 56 0.24 -0.10 0.21
C PHE A 56 -0.20 -0.77 -1.09
N SER A 57 0.03 -2.07 -1.20
CA SER A 57 -0.38 -2.88 -2.34
C SER A 57 -1.78 -3.43 -2.13
N SER A 58 -2.64 -3.30 -3.15
CA SER A 58 -3.99 -3.86 -3.11
C SER A 58 -4.39 -4.45 -4.46
N LYS A 59 -5.13 -5.55 -4.43
CA LYS A 59 -5.76 -6.16 -5.62
C LYS A 59 -7.24 -5.84 -5.75
N ARG A 60 -7.76 -4.89 -4.99
CA ARG A 60 -9.19 -4.53 -4.90
C ARG A 60 -9.87 -4.19 -6.22
N MET A 61 -9.10 -3.82 -7.26
CA MET A 61 -9.66 -3.38 -8.52
C MET A 61 -10.16 -4.56 -9.37
N ASP A 62 -9.42 -5.66 -9.39
CA ASP A 62 -9.71 -6.82 -10.25
C ASP A 62 -9.37 -8.18 -9.63
N GLY A 63 -8.82 -8.22 -8.43
CA GLY A 63 -8.42 -9.45 -7.73
C GLY A 63 -7.16 -10.14 -8.29
N GLY A 64 -6.61 -9.67 -9.40
CA GLY A 64 -5.46 -10.28 -10.08
C GLY A 64 -4.16 -9.51 -9.90
N TRP A 65 -4.19 -8.21 -10.11
CA TRP A 65 -3.00 -7.38 -10.21
C TRP A 65 -2.87 -6.44 -9.02
N ALA A 66 -1.75 -6.54 -8.29
CA ALA A 66 -1.47 -5.62 -7.19
C ALA A 66 -1.12 -4.23 -7.73
N ARG A 67 -1.76 -3.21 -7.17
CA ARG A 67 -1.55 -1.80 -7.52
C ARG A 67 -1.27 -0.99 -6.26
N PRO A 68 -0.44 0.07 -6.35
CA PRO A 68 -0.17 0.93 -5.20
C PRO A 68 -1.35 1.85 -4.93
N TYR A 69 -1.81 1.83 -3.69
CA TYR A 69 -2.84 2.71 -3.15
C TYR A 69 -2.23 3.63 -2.09
N PHE A 70 -2.69 4.87 -2.08
CA PHE A 70 -2.27 5.87 -1.11
C PHE A 70 -3.41 6.17 -0.15
N ALA A 71 -3.08 6.33 1.12
CA ALA A 71 -4.02 6.78 2.14
C ALA A 71 -3.36 7.85 3.02
N HIS A 72 -4.10 8.93 3.28
CA HIS A 72 -3.69 9.95 4.23
C HIS A 72 -4.08 9.55 5.64
N PHE A 73 -3.16 9.70 6.59
CA PHE A 73 -3.38 9.44 8.00
C PHE A 73 -3.57 10.74 8.76
N ASN A 74 -4.75 10.90 9.36
CA ASN A 74 -5.05 12.03 10.22
C ASN A 74 -4.53 11.74 11.63
N THR A 75 -3.46 12.42 12.02
CA THR A 75 -2.80 12.23 13.32
C THR A 75 -3.64 12.70 14.50
N THR A 76 -4.61 13.57 14.27
CA THR A 76 -5.51 14.08 15.32
C THR A 76 -6.59 13.05 15.66
N THR A 77 -7.18 12.41 14.63
CA THR A 77 -8.25 11.41 14.81
C THR A 77 -7.74 9.99 14.93
N GLY A 78 -6.48 9.72 14.52
CA GLY A 78 -5.91 8.38 14.44
C GLY A 78 -6.55 7.50 13.36
N ARG A 79 -7.16 8.10 12.33
CA ARG A 79 -7.85 7.39 11.26
C ARG A 79 -7.28 7.76 9.89
N PHE A 80 -7.48 6.85 8.94
CA PHE A 80 -7.13 7.08 7.54
C PHE A 80 -8.30 7.68 6.78
N ASP A 81 -7.99 8.50 5.78
CA ASP A 81 -8.93 8.94 4.76
C ASP A 81 -9.09 7.83 3.70
N LYS A 82 -10.11 7.96 2.84
CA LYS A 82 -10.39 7.01 1.78
C LYS A 82 -9.16 6.84 0.86
N PRO A 83 -8.70 5.59 0.62
CA PRO A 83 -7.55 5.36 -0.24
C PRO A 83 -7.87 5.59 -1.72
N PHE A 84 -6.84 5.97 -2.48
CA PHE A 84 -6.92 6.10 -3.93
C PHE A 84 -5.71 5.41 -4.60
N VAL A 85 -5.94 4.87 -5.79
CA VAL A 85 -4.88 4.21 -6.58
C VAL A 85 -3.89 5.25 -7.11
N LEU A 86 -2.64 4.85 -7.33
CA LEU A 86 -1.63 5.69 -7.96
C LEU A 86 -2.19 6.31 -9.26
N PRO A 87 -2.31 7.65 -9.33
CA PRO A 87 -2.84 8.31 -10.50
C PRO A 87 -1.98 8.06 -11.75
N GLN A 88 -2.64 7.84 -12.87
CA GLN A 88 -1.99 7.68 -14.17
C GLN A 88 -2.42 8.80 -15.11
N LYS A 89 -1.60 9.06 -16.13
CA LYS A 89 -1.89 10.09 -17.13
C LYS A 89 -3.20 9.82 -17.89
N SER A 90 -3.50 8.55 -18.16
CA SER A 90 -4.76 8.12 -18.76
C SER A 90 -5.66 7.49 -17.70
N PRO A 91 -6.92 7.91 -17.56
CA PRO A 91 -7.88 7.28 -16.64
C PRO A 91 -8.10 5.78 -16.91
N SER A 92 -8.01 5.35 -18.18
CA SER A 92 -8.19 3.95 -18.59
C SER A 92 -6.93 3.10 -18.49
N PHE A 93 -5.83 3.65 -17.99
CA PHE A 93 -4.54 2.94 -17.92
C PHE A 93 -4.67 1.55 -17.28
N TYR A 94 -5.35 1.44 -16.16
CA TYR A 94 -5.48 0.19 -15.42
C TYR A 94 -6.40 -0.84 -16.08
N GLU A 95 -7.22 -0.46 -17.05
CA GLU A 95 -8.08 -1.39 -17.79
C GLU A 95 -7.27 -2.34 -18.68
N THR A 96 -6.12 -1.88 -19.16
CA THR A 96 -5.23 -2.63 -20.06
C THR A 96 -3.90 -3.01 -19.44
N PHE A 97 -3.58 -2.47 -18.28
CA PHE A 97 -2.30 -2.72 -17.60
C PHE A 97 -2.33 -4.04 -16.83
N MET A 98 -1.97 -5.12 -17.50
CA MET A 98 -1.96 -6.50 -16.97
C MET A 98 -0.62 -6.84 -16.30
N LYS A 99 -0.19 -6.02 -15.34
CA LYS A 99 1.04 -6.24 -14.57
C LYS A 99 0.83 -5.88 -13.10
N THR A 100 1.52 -6.61 -12.23
CA THR A 100 1.61 -6.30 -10.81
C THR A 100 2.72 -5.28 -10.56
N TYR A 101 2.42 -4.25 -9.79
CA TYR A 101 3.47 -3.42 -9.19
C TYR A 101 4.21 -4.21 -8.11
N ASN A 102 5.50 -3.96 -7.97
CA ASN A 102 6.30 -4.50 -6.86
C ASN A 102 6.00 -3.73 -5.57
N LEU A 103 6.72 -4.04 -4.50
CA LEU A 103 6.61 -3.36 -3.20
C LEU A 103 6.73 -1.85 -3.37
N PRO A 104 5.70 -1.07 -3.05
CA PRO A 104 5.76 0.38 -3.16
C PRO A 104 6.54 0.98 -2.00
N GLU A 105 7.41 1.96 -2.29
CA GLU A 105 8.14 2.71 -1.28
C GLU A 105 8.04 4.22 -1.54
N LEU A 106 7.95 5.00 -0.47
CA LEU A 106 7.99 6.45 -0.52
C LEU A 106 9.41 6.94 -0.24
N ILE A 107 9.95 7.78 -1.12
CA ILE A 107 11.30 8.35 -1.02
C ILE A 107 11.23 9.86 -0.78
N ILE A 108 12.24 10.40 -0.11
CA ILE A 108 12.31 11.83 0.25
C ILE A 108 13.04 12.71 -0.78
N SER A 109 13.70 12.06 -1.75
CA SER A 109 14.45 12.75 -2.81
C SER A 109 14.45 11.93 -4.10
N PRO A 110 14.66 12.56 -5.26
CA PRO A 110 14.82 11.83 -6.51
C PRO A 110 15.97 10.83 -6.43
N ILE A 111 15.80 9.67 -7.08
CA ILE A 111 16.86 8.68 -7.22
C ILE A 111 17.96 9.28 -8.09
N LYS A 112 19.18 9.35 -7.54
CA LYS A 112 20.34 9.77 -8.33
C LYS A 112 20.66 8.69 -9.37
N ASN A 113 20.72 9.10 -10.61
CA ASN A 113 20.94 8.20 -11.77
C ASN A 113 22.43 7.80 -11.94
N GLU A 114 23.18 7.76 -10.85
CA GLU A 114 24.61 7.40 -10.86
C GLU A 114 24.74 5.90 -11.12
N GLY A 115 25.11 5.55 -12.35
CA GLY A 115 25.42 4.17 -12.74
C GLY A 115 24.32 3.39 -13.44
N LEU A 116 23.06 3.85 -13.49
CA LEU A 116 21.98 3.18 -14.22
C LEU A 116 22.19 3.23 -15.76
N SER A 117 22.98 4.20 -16.25
CA SER A 117 23.34 4.28 -17.69
C SER A 117 24.23 3.13 -18.18
N LYS A 118 24.80 2.34 -17.26
CA LYS A 118 25.62 1.16 -17.60
C LYS A 118 24.80 -0.11 -17.83
N TRP A 119 23.52 -0.12 -17.45
CA TRP A 119 22.61 -1.25 -17.63
C TRP A 119 21.69 -0.95 -18.82
N LYS A 120 22.17 -1.25 -20.04
CA LYS A 120 21.27 -1.37 -21.19
C LYS A 120 20.52 -2.69 -21.03
N LEU A 121 19.26 -2.61 -20.69
CA LEU A 121 18.32 -3.73 -20.82
C LEU A 121 17.98 -3.93 -22.31
#